data_f2912e3f6b7b3f5191aa5e43f715eab6
#
_entry.id   f2912e3f6b7b3f5191aa5e43f715eab6
#
_cell.length_a   1.000
_cell.length_b   1.000
_cell.length_c   1.000
_cell.angle_alpha   90.00
_cell.angle_beta   90.00
_cell.angle_gamma   90.00
#
_symmetry.space_group_name_H-M   'P 1'
#
loop_
_entity.id
_entity.type
_entity.pdbx_description
1 polymer ?
#
loop_
_entity_poly.entity_id
_entity_poly.type
_entity_poly.pdbx_seq_one_letter_code
_entity_poly.pdbx_strand_id
1 'polypeptide(L)'
;LIYRYCKFKLDKYLKNVCKPKIKLTTTEKKMVDEVWKKLKLKYNYDWFSFYKSFENGFSPYYIPQDIWSGIEFILNPLQYRNMLSHKGFLHKFVSSEYLPHTLINIIEGVIYDENDQIISKECARDILWNNREFVKKYSTNFGGGNGVCFYDLSKNNDEEKNKIISEILETSEDLICQQTLKISDELSR
;
A
#
# COMPACT_ATOMS: atom_id res chain seq x y z
N LEU A 1 1.76 -8.52 24.13
CA LEU A 1 2.20 -9.58 23.21
C LEU A 1 2.49 -9.02 21.82
N ILE A 2 1.57 -8.27 21.22
CA ILE A 2 1.66 -7.70 19.87
C ILE A 2 2.85 -6.76 19.71
N TYR A 3 3.06 -5.84 20.65
CA TYR A 3 4.22 -4.94 20.63
C TYR A 3 5.55 -5.72 20.57
N ARG A 4 5.68 -6.80 21.34
CA ARG A 4 6.90 -7.65 21.31
C ARG A 4 7.09 -8.33 19.95
N TYR A 5 6.00 -8.77 19.34
CA TYR A 5 6.05 -9.40 18.02
C TYR A 5 6.43 -8.40 16.91
N CYS A 6 5.78 -7.24 16.88
CA CYS A 6 6.13 -6.16 15.94
C CYS A 6 7.59 -5.73 16.12
N LYS A 7 8.03 -5.52 17.37
CA LYS A 7 9.41 -5.18 17.69
C LYS A 7 10.39 -6.21 17.15
N PHE A 8 10.16 -7.49 17.41
CA PHE A 8 11.04 -8.57 16.94
C PHE A 8 11.15 -8.60 15.41
N LYS A 9 10.02 -8.53 14.70
CA LYS A 9 10.02 -8.51 13.22
C LYS A 9 10.74 -7.28 12.66
N LEU A 10 10.46 -6.10 13.22
CA LEU A 10 11.03 -4.85 12.77
C LEU A 10 12.52 -4.72 13.10
N ASP A 11 12.97 -5.20 14.25
CA ASP A 11 14.40 -5.25 14.58
C ASP A 11 15.16 -6.18 13.63
N LYS A 12 14.54 -7.31 13.23
CA LYS A 12 15.11 -8.22 12.23
C LYS A 12 15.16 -7.56 10.83
N TYR A 13 14.10 -6.86 10.45
CA TYR A 13 14.05 -6.11 9.20
C TYR A 13 15.11 -5.00 9.15
N LEU A 14 15.24 -4.22 10.23
CA LEU A 14 16.22 -3.16 10.36
C LEU A 14 17.64 -3.70 10.17
N LYS A 15 17.99 -4.83 10.81
CA LYS A 15 19.31 -5.46 10.71
C LYS A 15 19.60 -6.03 9.32
N ASN A 16 18.63 -6.64 8.68
CA ASN A 16 18.84 -7.40 7.45
C ASN A 16 18.66 -6.55 6.19
N VAL A 17 17.71 -5.64 6.20
CA VAL A 17 17.29 -4.86 5.02
C VAL A 17 17.78 -3.41 5.10
N CYS A 18 17.48 -2.72 6.19
CA CYS A 18 17.76 -1.28 6.29
C CYS A 18 19.23 -0.98 6.53
N LYS A 19 19.94 -1.81 7.28
CA LYS A 19 21.40 -1.70 7.57
C LYS A 19 21.88 -0.26 7.76
N PRO A 20 21.70 0.34 8.94
CA PRO A 20 22.09 1.75 9.16
C PRO A 20 23.54 1.99 8.77
N LYS A 21 23.78 2.93 7.86
CA LYS A 21 25.14 3.25 7.36
C LYS A 21 25.92 4.13 8.32
N ILE A 22 25.22 4.97 9.07
CA ILE A 22 25.79 5.97 9.98
C ILE A 22 25.35 5.63 11.40
N LYS A 23 26.31 5.43 12.32
CA LYS A 23 26.00 5.18 13.73
C LYS A 23 25.81 6.50 14.48
N LEU A 24 25.02 6.47 15.55
CA LEU A 24 24.90 7.58 16.47
C LEU A 24 26.18 7.75 17.29
N THR A 25 26.57 8.99 17.50
CA THR A 25 27.59 9.37 18.46
C THR A 25 27.11 9.20 19.92
N THR A 26 28.02 9.24 20.88
CA THR A 26 27.66 9.18 22.31
C THR A 26 26.74 10.34 22.72
N THR A 27 27.00 11.54 22.19
CA THR A 27 26.19 12.73 22.45
C THR A 27 24.75 12.56 21.90
N GLU A 28 24.61 12.10 20.65
CA GLU A 28 23.31 11.85 20.04
C GLU A 28 22.49 10.79 20.80
N LYS A 29 23.16 9.73 21.28
CA LYS A 29 22.50 8.72 22.14
C LYS A 29 21.96 9.33 23.44
N LYS A 30 22.72 10.23 24.07
CA LYS A 30 22.25 10.95 25.27
C LYS A 30 21.03 11.80 24.95
N MET A 31 21.02 12.52 23.82
CA MET A 31 19.86 13.31 23.39
C MET A 31 18.62 12.43 23.16
N VAL A 32 18.77 11.26 22.54
CA VAL A 32 17.68 10.29 22.41
C VAL A 32 17.19 9.83 23.78
N ASP A 33 18.09 9.51 24.69
CA ASP A 33 17.76 9.09 26.06
C ASP A 33 16.96 10.16 26.82
N GLU A 34 17.33 11.42 26.72
CA GLU A 34 16.64 12.52 27.38
C GLU A 34 15.18 12.65 26.94
N VAL A 35 14.90 12.35 25.68
CA VAL A 35 13.53 12.36 25.14
C VAL A 35 12.77 11.08 25.51
N TRP A 36 13.34 9.91 25.20
CA TRP A 36 12.61 8.65 25.14
C TRP A 36 12.56 7.90 26.48
N LYS A 37 13.51 8.06 27.38
CA LYS A 37 13.49 7.43 28.71
C LYS A 37 12.26 7.85 29.55
N LYS A 38 11.78 9.07 29.34
CA LYS A 38 10.59 9.59 30.04
C LYS A 38 9.33 8.76 29.75
N LEU A 39 9.27 8.14 28.57
CA LEU A 39 8.13 7.31 28.17
C LEU A 39 8.19 5.87 28.73
N LYS A 40 9.29 5.50 29.41
CA LYS A 40 9.53 4.14 29.94
C LYS A 40 9.40 3.04 28.87
N LEU A 41 9.59 3.38 27.61
CA LEU A 41 9.56 2.45 26.46
C LEU A 41 10.98 1.98 26.13
N LYS A 42 11.12 0.72 25.73
CA LYS A 42 12.37 0.22 25.15
C LYS A 42 12.42 0.64 23.69
N TYR A 43 13.43 1.40 23.32
CA TYR A 43 13.70 1.84 21.95
C TYR A 43 15.04 1.28 21.45
N ASN A 44 15.20 1.22 20.12
CA ASN A 44 16.42 0.76 19.46
C ASN A 44 17.10 1.94 18.78
N TYR A 45 18.36 2.23 19.16
CA TYR A 45 19.15 3.31 18.56
C TYR A 45 19.40 3.13 17.06
N ASP A 46 19.33 1.90 16.56
CA ASP A 46 19.55 1.65 15.14
C ASP A 46 18.46 2.29 14.25
N TRP A 47 17.23 2.54 14.79
CA TRP A 47 16.21 3.31 14.07
C TRP A 47 16.65 4.76 13.85
N PHE A 48 17.20 5.40 14.86
CA PHE A 48 17.73 6.78 14.75
C PHE A 48 18.95 6.84 13.82
N SER A 49 19.80 5.82 13.88
CA SER A 49 20.94 5.66 12.96
C SER A 49 20.48 5.49 11.52
N PHE A 50 19.41 4.72 11.31
CA PHE A 50 18.79 4.53 10.01
C PHE A 50 18.23 5.85 9.46
N TYR A 51 17.42 6.57 10.23
CA TYR A 51 16.86 7.87 9.81
C TYR A 51 17.96 8.89 9.51
N LYS A 52 18.97 8.98 10.35
CA LYS A 52 20.14 9.84 10.12
C LYS A 52 20.84 9.54 8.80
N SER A 53 20.76 8.30 8.29
CA SER A 53 21.38 7.92 7.01
C SER A 53 20.65 8.46 5.78
N PHE A 54 19.40 8.92 5.91
CA PHE A 54 18.58 9.46 4.81
C PHE A 54 18.36 10.97 4.92
N GLU A 55 18.53 11.52 6.11
CA GLU A 55 18.32 12.94 6.39
C GLU A 55 19.66 13.67 6.44
N ASN A 56 19.68 14.93 6.05
CA ASN A 56 20.87 15.78 6.19
C ASN A 56 21.09 16.23 7.63
N GLY A 57 20.61 15.48 8.61
CA GLY A 57 20.74 15.81 10.01
C GLY A 57 20.23 14.70 10.94
N PHE A 58 20.37 14.95 12.24
CA PHE A 58 19.91 14.08 13.31
C PHE A 58 18.83 14.78 14.13
N SER A 59 17.78 14.05 14.49
CA SER A 59 16.79 14.50 15.48
C SER A 59 16.50 13.41 16.50
N PRO A 60 16.53 13.72 17.80
CA PRO A 60 16.13 12.76 18.84
C PRO A 60 14.61 12.56 18.91
N TYR A 61 13.84 13.36 18.18
CA TYR A 61 12.36 13.30 18.17
C TYR A 61 11.78 12.37 17.11
N TYR A 62 12.60 11.75 16.27
CA TYR A 62 12.12 10.71 15.34
C TYR A 62 11.47 9.57 16.11
N ILE A 63 10.30 9.16 15.68
CA ILE A 63 9.58 8.05 16.30
C ILE A 63 10.14 6.73 15.72
N PRO A 64 10.76 5.87 16.56
CA PRO A 64 11.20 4.56 16.11
C PRO A 64 10.05 3.74 15.50
N GLN A 65 10.29 3.09 14.38
CA GLN A 65 9.24 2.37 13.64
C GLN A 65 8.58 1.25 14.48
N ASP A 66 9.32 0.63 15.38
CA ASP A 66 8.78 -0.38 16.30
C ASP A 66 7.78 0.21 17.31
N ILE A 67 8.03 1.44 17.76
CA ILE A 67 7.11 2.19 18.63
C ILE A 67 5.90 2.68 17.82
N TRP A 68 6.15 3.27 16.64
CA TRP A 68 5.09 3.73 15.75
C TRP A 68 4.11 2.60 15.40
N SER A 69 4.63 1.44 15.00
CA SER A 69 3.78 0.27 14.69
C SER A 69 2.94 -0.20 15.88
N GLY A 70 3.48 -0.07 17.10
CA GLY A 70 2.73 -0.36 18.32
C GLY A 70 1.58 0.62 18.55
N ILE A 71 1.82 1.92 18.33
CA ILE A 71 0.80 2.98 18.42
C ILE A 71 -0.25 2.79 17.33
N GLU A 72 0.19 2.59 16.09
CA GLU A 72 -0.69 2.37 14.94
C GLU A 72 -1.63 1.18 15.17
N PHE A 73 -1.12 0.09 15.75
CA PHE A 73 -1.93 -1.08 16.05
C PHE A 73 -3.02 -0.83 17.10
N ILE A 74 -2.77 0.08 18.05
CA ILE A 74 -3.75 0.47 19.07
C ILE A 74 -4.79 1.43 18.50
N LEU A 75 -4.33 2.44 17.72
CA LEU A 75 -5.20 3.48 17.16
C LEU A 75 -6.00 3.00 15.95
N ASN A 76 -5.45 2.06 15.18
CA ASN A 76 -6.07 1.48 14.00
C ASN A 76 -6.27 -0.03 14.17
N PRO A 77 -7.28 -0.48 14.93
CA PRO A 77 -7.56 -1.89 15.10
C PRO A 77 -7.71 -2.61 13.76
N LEU A 78 -7.19 -3.83 13.67
CA LEU A 78 -7.06 -4.59 12.42
C LEU A 78 -8.39 -4.70 11.63
N GLN A 79 -9.51 -4.87 12.35
CA GLN A 79 -10.84 -4.98 11.76
C GLN A 79 -11.25 -3.72 10.97
N TYR A 80 -10.96 -2.52 11.49
CA TYR A 80 -11.27 -1.27 10.79
C TYR A 80 -10.24 -0.96 9.71
N ARG A 81 -8.96 -1.25 9.98
CA ARG A 81 -7.88 -1.04 9.03
C ARG A 81 -8.08 -1.86 7.75
N ASN A 82 -8.47 -3.12 7.87
CA ASN A 82 -8.70 -3.98 6.72
C ASN A 82 -9.82 -3.43 5.83
N MET A 83 -10.92 -2.98 6.42
CA MET A 83 -12.02 -2.37 5.68
C MET A 83 -11.59 -1.08 4.97
N LEU A 84 -10.92 -0.17 5.68
CA LEU A 84 -10.49 1.13 5.13
C LEU A 84 -9.32 1.01 4.14
N SER A 85 -8.53 -0.05 4.22
CA SER A 85 -7.41 -0.29 3.29
C SER A 85 -7.81 -1.11 2.06
N HIS A 86 -9.04 -1.64 2.03
CA HIS A 86 -9.55 -2.40 0.89
C HIS A 86 -9.89 -1.46 -0.26
N LYS A 87 -9.12 -1.53 -1.35
CA LYS A 87 -9.24 -0.59 -2.48
C LYS A 87 -10.62 -0.63 -3.13
N GLY A 88 -11.24 -1.83 -3.19
CA GLY A 88 -12.59 -2.00 -3.73
C GLY A 88 -13.70 -1.31 -2.93
N PHE A 89 -13.44 -0.93 -1.65
CA PHE A 89 -14.43 -0.22 -0.83
C PHE A 89 -14.12 1.27 -0.66
N LEU A 90 -13.01 1.76 -1.21
CA LEU A 90 -12.58 3.15 -1.00
C LEU A 90 -13.64 4.17 -1.43
N HIS A 91 -14.37 3.88 -2.50
CA HIS A 91 -15.47 4.72 -3.02
C HIS A 91 -16.67 4.87 -2.05
N LYS A 92 -16.79 4.02 -1.03
CA LYS A 92 -17.80 4.17 0.03
C LYS A 92 -17.44 5.26 1.05
N PHE A 93 -16.18 5.68 1.10
CA PHE A 93 -15.65 6.62 2.09
C PHE A 93 -15.13 7.92 1.47
N VAL A 94 -14.77 7.88 0.19
CA VAL A 94 -14.19 9.01 -0.54
C VAL A 94 -15.06 9.31 -1.74
N SER A 95 -15.34 10.58 -1.99
CA SER A 95 -16.13 11.00 -3.16
C SER A 95 -15.47 10.53 -4.46
N SER A 96 -16.29 10.09 -5.42
CA SER A 96 -15.86 9.58 -6.72
C SER A 96 -15.02 10.60 -7.52
N GLU A 97 -15.21 11.90 -7.28
CA GLU A 97 -14.41 12.97 -7.92
C GLU A 97 -12.92 12.93 -7.59
N TYR A 98 -12.54 12.30 -6.45
CA TYR A 98 -11.14 12.14 -6.03
C TYR A 98 -10.57 10.76 -6.34
N LEU A 99 -11.35 9.88 -6.96
CA LEU A 99 -10.95 8.51 -7.25
C LEU A 99 -10.87 8.26 -8.75
N PRO A 100 -9.94 7.40 -9.19
CA PRO A 100 -9.97 6.89 -10.57
C PRO A 100 -11.29 6.17 -10.83
N HIS A 101 -11.86 6.34 -12.02
CA HIS A 101 -13.07 5.63 -12.42
C HIS A 101 -12.88 4.13 -12.34
N THR A 102 -13.72 3.44 -11.60
CA THR A 102 -13.69 1.98 -11.45
C THR A 102 -14.40 1.34 -12.63
N LEU A 103 -13.77 0.39 -13.29
CA LEU A 103 -14.35 -0.39 -14.38
C LEU A 103 -15.04 -1.63 -13.85
N ILE A 104 -14.33 -2.43 -13.08
CA ILE A 104 -14.83 -3.60 -12.36
C ILE A 104 -14.13 -3.75 -11.03
N ASN A 105 -14.80 -4.43 -10.11
CA ASN A 105 -14.27 -4.80 -8.80
C ASN A 105 -14.57 -6.28 -8.54
N ILE A 106 -13.57 -7.09 -8.20
CA ILE A 106 -13.75 -8.51 -7.87
C ILE A 106 -13.49 -8.66 -6.37
N ILE A 107 -14.48 -9.16 -5.65
CA ILE A 107 -14.44 -9.38 -4.19
C ILE A 107 -14.97 -10.78 -3.91
N GLU A 108 -14.15 -11.63 -3.31
CA GLU A 108 -14.47 -13.03 -3.01
C GLU A 108 -15.05 -13.80 -4.23
N GLY A 109 -14.52 -13.51 -5.42
CA GLY A 109 -14.94 -14.13 -6.68
C GLY A 109 -16.21 -13.58 -7.29
N VAL A 110 -16.86 -12.60 -6.65
CA VAL A 110 -18.03 -11.89 -7.20
C VAL A 110 -17.57 -10.64 -7.94
N ILE A 111 -18.10 -10.42 -9.14
CA ILE A 111 -17.73 -9.28 -10.00
C ILE A 111 -18.79 -8.20 -9.88
N TYR A 112 -18.34 -6.98 -9.60
CA TYR A 112 -19.18 -5.79 -9.50
C TYR A 112 -18.79 -4.76 -10.57
N ASP A 113 -19.76 -4.02 -11.09
CA ASP A 113 -19.53 -2.85 -11.93
C ASP A 113 -19.23 -1.58 -11.10
N GLU A 114 -19.14 -0.43 -11.78
CA GLU A 114 -18.91 0.88 -11.17
C GLU A 114 -19.99 1.33 -10.19
N ASN A 115 -21.22 0.78 -10.32
CA ASN A 115 -22.38 1.07 -9.48
C ASN A 115 -22.62 0.02 -8.39
N ASP A 116 -21.62 -0.84 -8.12
CA ASP A 116 -21.72 -1.97 -7.18
C ASP A 116 -22.80 -2.99 -7.53
N GLN A 117 -23.20 -3.08 -8.80
CA GLN A 117 -24.12 -4.11 -9.26
C GLN A 117 -23.33 -5.37 -9.63
N ILE A 118 -23.86 -6.53 -9.21
CA ILE A 118 -23.26 -7.81 -9.60
C ILE A 118 -23.46 -8.01 -11.10
N ILE A 119 -22.38 -8.31 -11.79
CA ILE A 119 -22.37 -8.54 -13.23
C ILE A 119 -21.80 -9.92 -13.58
N SER A 120 -22.16 -10.42 -14.76
CA SER A 120 -21.60 -11.67 -15.29
C SER A 120 -20.14 -11.50 -15.75
N LYS A 121 -19.42 -12.62 -15.89
CA LYS A 121 -18.07 -12.60 -16.47
C LYS A 121 -18.04 -12.06 -17.90
N GLU A 122 -19.10 -12.34 -18.69
CA GLU A 122 -19.23 -11.85 -20.06
C GLU A 122 -19.36 -10.33 -20.07
N CYS A 123 -20.22 -9.76 -19.21
CA CYS A 123 -20.36 -8.32 -19.07
C CYS A 123 -19.05 -7.65 -18.62
N ALA A 124 -18.37 -8.23 -17.64
CA ALA A 124 -17.06 -7.74 -17.19
C ALA A 124 -16.01 -7.81 -18.30
N ARG A 125 -16.02 -8.87 -19.11
CA ARG A 125 -15.16 -9.00 -20.30
C ARG A 125 -15.39 -7.86 -21.28
N ASP A 126 -16.66 -7.57 -21.60
CA ASP A 126 -17.02 -6.49 -22.52
C ASP A 126 -16.58 -5.12 -22.00
N ILE A 127 -16.73 -4.88 -20.69
CA ILE A 127 -16.26 -3.65 -20.04
C ILE A 127 -14.74 -3.50 -20.22
N LEU A 128 -13.96 -4.52 -19.88
CA LEU A 128 -12.50 -4.46 -20.01
C LEU A 128 -12.05 -4.41 -21.47
N TRP A 129 -12.73 -5.10 -22.37
CA TRP A 129 -12.43 -5.08 -23.81
C TRP A 129 -12.61 -3.70 -24.44
N ASN A 130 -13.66 -2.99 -24.04
CA ASN A 130 -13.94 -1.65 -24.54
C ASN A 130 -13.06 -0.57 -23.90
N ASN A 131 -12.47 -0.84 -22.74
CA ASN A 131 -11.54 0.07 -22.08
C ASN A 131 -10.09 -0.34 -22.38
N ARG A 132 -9.53 0.29 -23.41
CA ARG A 132 -8.20 -0.08 -23.96
C ARG A 132 -7.05 0.11 -22.97
N GLU A 133 -7.14 1.08 -22.06
CA GLU A 133 -6.10 1.41 -21.10
C GLU A 133 -6.70 1.35 -19.68
N PHE A 134 -6.13 0.52 -18.82
CA PHE A 134 -6.56 0.44 -17.42
C PHE A 134 -5.45 -0.07 -16.50
N VAL A 135 -5.66 0.11 -15.20
CA VAL A 135 -4.79 -0.36 -14.13
C VAL A 135 -5.50 -1.41 -13.31
N LYS A 136 -4.90 -2.59 -13.19
CA LYS A 136 -5.30 -3.63 -12.23
C LYS A 136 -4.52 -3.46 -10.94
N LYS A 137 -5.21 -3.54 -9.80
CA LYS A 137 -4.62 -3.49 -8.46
C LYS A 137 -5.24 -4.57 -7.59
N TYR A 138 -4.44 -5.30 -6.80
CA TYR A 138 -5.02 -6.13 -5.74
C TYR A 138 -5.64 -5.25 -4.65
N SER A 139 -6.82 -5.64 -4.15
CA SER A 139 -7.61 -4.83 -3.22
C SER A 139 -7.04 -4.80 -1.82
N THR A 140 -6.36 -5.88 -1.39
CA THR A 140 -5.82 -6.04 -0.02
C THR A 140 -4.36 -6.44 -0.03
N ASN A 141 -3.68 -6.26 1.11
CA ASN A 141 -2.34 -6.80 1.42
C ASN A 141 -1.17 -6.37 0.51
N PHE A 142 -1.40 -5.50 -0.46
CA PHE A 142 -0.39 -5.01 -1.39
C PHE A 142 -0.18 -3.50 -1.23
N GLY A 143 1.05 -3.11 -0.94
CA GLY A 143 1.49 -1.72 -0.82
C GLY A 143 2.78 -1.47 -1.59
N GLY A 144 3.20 -0.20 -1.70
CA GLY A 144 4.45 0.17 -2.36
C GLY A 144 4.49 -0.14 -3.87
N GLY A 145 3.32 -0.15 -4.54
CA GLY A 145 3.23 -0.45 -5.98
C GLY A 145 3.21 -1.94 -6.31
N ASN A 146 3.39 -2.83 -5.33
CA ASN A 146 3.31 -4.27 -5.58
C ASN A 146 1.89 -4.67 -6.02
N GLY A 147 1.80 -5.54 -7.04
CA GLY A 147 0.53 -6.04 -7.57
C GLY A 147 -0.26 -4.99 -8.37
N VAL A 148 0.36 -3.87 -8.74
CA VAL A 148 -0.20 -2.89 -9.69
C VAL A 148 0.30 -3.23 -11.08
N CYS A 149 -0.62 -3.49 -12.01
CA CYS A 149 -0.30 -3.78 -13.41
C CYS A 149 -1.03 -2.78 -14.31
N PHE A 150 -0.28 -2.16 -15.23
CA PHE A 150 -0.82 -1.27 -16.26
C PHE A 150 -1.03 -2.08 -17.53
N TYR A 151 -2.20 -1.96 -18.12
CA TYR A 151 -2.57 -2.60 -19.37
C TYR A 151 -2.88 -1.55 -20.42
N ASP A 152 -2.32 -1.75 -21.63
CA ASP A 152 -2.66 -1.03 -22.83
C ASP A 152 -3.02 -2.06 -23.91
N LEU A 153 -4.28 -2.43 -23.95
CA LEU A 153 -4.78 -3.46 -24.86
C LEU A 153 -4.74 -3.03 -26.36
N SER A 154 -4.51 -1.75 -26.65
CA SER A 154 -4.40 -1.30 -28.03
C SER A 154 -3.20 -1.89 -28.78
N LYS A 155 -2.19 -2.33 -28.03
CA LYS A 155 -0.95 -2.93 -28.54
C LYS A 155 -1.02 -4.44 -28.75
N ASN A 156 -2.13 -5.07 -28.35
CA ASN A 156 -2.32 -6.51 -28.39
C ASN A 156 -3.27 -6.92 -29.50
N ASN A 157 -3.07 -8.11 -30.07
CA ASN A 157 -4.07 -8.74 -30.94
C ASN A 157 -5.23 -9.29 -30.09
N ASP A 158 -6.30 -9.75 -30.77
CA ASP A 158 -7.52 -10.16 -30.07
C ASP A 158 -7.34 -11.43 -29.21
N GLU A 159 -6.45 -12.31 -29.60
CA GLU A 159 -6.12 -13.51 -28.81
C GLU A 159 -5.40 -13.14 -27.52
N GLU A 160 -4.40 -12.26 -27.60
CA GLU A 160 -3.68 -11.75 -26.44
C GLU A 160 -4.59 -10.97 -25.49
N LYS A 161 -5.48 -10.11 -26.01
CA LYS A 161 -6.49 -9.39 -25.22
C LYS A 161 -7.38 -10.36 -24.46
N ASN A 162 -7.90 -11.38 -25.15
CA ASN A 162 -8.74 -12.41 -24.53
C ASN A 162 -7.98 -13.13 -23.41
N LYS A 163 -6.73 -13.47 -23.62
CA LYS A 163 -5.90 -14.13 -22.61
C LYS A 163 -5.72 -13.24 -21.37
N ILE A 164 -5.35 -11.99 -21.55
CA ILE A 164 -5.15 -11.02 -20.45
C ILE A 164 -6.44 -10.87 -19.65
N ILE A 165 -7.57 -10.64 -20.33
CA ILE A 165 -8.86 -10.45 -19.67
C ILE A 165 -9.29 -11.72 -18.92
N SER A 166 -9.10 -12.90 -19.52
CA SER A 166 -9.41 -14.18 -18.87
C SER A 166 -8.57 -14.36 -17.60
N GLU A 167 -7.28 -14.10 -17.64
CA GLU A 167 -6.41 -14.17 -16.46
C GLU A 167 -6.85 -13.23 -15.33
N ILE A 168 -7.38 -12.05 -15.66
CA ILE A 168 -7.94 -11.11 -14.69
C ILE A 168 -9.23 -11.65 -14.08
N LEU A 169 -10.14 -12.18 -14.88
CA LEU A 169 -11.47 -12.64 -14.45
C LEU A 169 -11.46 -14.03 -13.78
N GLU A 170 -10.38 -14.80 -13.92
CA GLU A 170 -10.22 -16.12 -13.32
C GLU A 170 -9.40 -16.12 -12.03
N THR A 171 -8.99 -14.92 -11.58
CA THR A 171 -8.22 -14.80 -10.34
C THR A 171 -9.04 -15.23 -9.12
N SER A 172 -8.34 -15.80 -8.13
CA SER A 172 -8.90 -16.03 -6.80
C SER A 172 -8.70 -14.85 -5.83
N GLU A 173 -7.98 -13.82 -6.27
CA GLU A 173 -7.63 -12.67 -5.44
C GLU A 173 -8.62 -11.53 -5.63
N ASP A 174 -8.89 -10.80 -4.55
CA ASP A 174 -9.65 -9.56 -4.63
C ASP A 174 -8.87 -8.50 -5.40
N LEU A 175 -9.48 -7.94 -6.43
CA LEU A 175 -8.85 -6.91 -7.24
C LEU A 175 -9.84 -5.86 -7.74
N ILE A 176 -9.29 -4.72 -8.16
CA ILE A 176 -10.01 -3.64 -8.80
C ILE A 176 -9.31 -3.26 -10.11
N CYS A 177 -10.10 -3.10 -11.18
CA CYS A 177 -9.64 -2.48 -12.43
C CYS A 177 -10.20 -1.07 -12.53
N GLN A 178 -9.32 -0.11 -12.80
CA GLN A 178 -9.65 1.32 -12.86
C GLN A 178 -9.06 1.95 -14.11
N GLN A 179 -9.67 3.02 -14.60
CA GLN A 179 -9.09 3.82 -15.67
C GLN A 179 -7.70 4.34 -15.28
N THR A 180 -6.80 4.40 -16.26
CA THR A 180 -5.48 5.00 -16.10
C THR A 180 -5.61 6.51 -15.95
N LEU A 181 -5.04 7.06 -14.87
CA LEU A 181 -4.92 8.51 -14.72
C LEU A 181 -3.71 9.00 -15.50
N LYS A 182 -3.91 10.07 -16.26
CA LYS A 182 -2.82 10.82 -16.90
C LYS A 182 -2.40 11.97 -15.98
N ILE A 183 -1.11 12.09 -15.74
CA ILE A 183 -0.56 13.26 -15.06
C ILE A 183 -0.77 14.47 -15.96
N SER A 184 -1.22 15.60 -15.43
CA SER A 184 -1.33 16.83 -16.20
C SER A 184 0.03 17.28 -16.70
N ASP A 185 0.09 17.89 -17.89
CA ASP A 185 1.34 18.40 -18.48
C ASP A 185 2.06 19.40 -17.56
N GLU A 186 1.35 20.07 -16.67
CA GLU A 186 1.91 20.98 -15.68
C GLU A 186 2.71 20.27 -14.58
N LEU A 187 2.37 19.02 -14.25
CA LEU A 187 3.04 18.21 -13.23
C LEU A 187 4.08 17.25 -13.82
N SER A 188 4.16 17.16 -15.15
CA SER A 188 5.10 16.27 -15.85
C SER A 188 6.46 16.92 -16.14
N ARG A 189 6.72 18.13 -15.63
CA ARG A 189 7.96 18.90 -15.78
C ARG A 189 8.95 18.73 -14.65
#